data_69c9e79886193f51e1bce665d55d86d7
#
_entry.id   69c9e79886193f51e1bce665d55d86d7
#
_cell.length_a   1.000
_cell.length_b   1.000
_cell.length_c   1.000
_cell.angle_alpha   90.00
_cell.angle_beta   90.00
_cell.angle_gamma   90.00
#
_symmetry.space_group_name_H-M   'P 1'
#
loop_
_entity.id
_entity.type
_entity.pdbx_description
1 polymer ?
#
loop_
_entity_poly.entity_id
_entity_poly.type
_entity_poly.pdbx_seq_one_letter_code
_entity_poly.pdbx_strand_id
1 'polypeptide(L)'
;MSKFVSGYSKVMDRIVKIIKIIIAIALVLMVVITFVEVIRRYAFGKSFVWAEELNRFLMVGMTFIGGAAAYKLGGMAAFDLILTKLSVSNKKAVKILTIIDHVLVGAVSTYLAYNGFVYTFSPVVSKMTSSGLKVNMLIPYITIPIGFACITLFAIEHILKTVED
;
A
#
# COMPACT_ATOMS: atom_id res chain seq x y z
N MET A 1 23.85 14.34 -2.01
CA MET A 1 22.86 13.89 -1.00
C MET A 1 23.36 14.19 0.40
N SER A 2 22.60 14.95 1.17
CA SER A 2 22.92 15.20 2.58
C SER A 2 22.90 13.89 3.38
N LYS A 3 23.69 13.80 4.46
CA LYS A 3 23.70 12.62 5.34
C LYS A 3 22.30 12.28 5.86
N PHE A 4 21.45 13.28 6.01
CA PHE A 4 20.07 13.16 6.48
C PHE A 4 19.20 12.41 5.44
N VAL A 5 19.21 12.83 4.18
CA VAL A 5 18.40 12.21 3.10
C VAL A 5 18.86 10.77 2.86
N SER A 6 20.18 10.51 2.89
CA SER A 6 20.71 9.15 2.79
C SER A 6 20.26 8.25 3.96
N GLY A 7 20.22 8.77 5.18
CA GLY A 7 19.73 8.03 6.36
C GLY A 7 18.23 7.71 6.23
N TYR A 8 17.42 8.70 5.88
CA TYR A 8 15.98 8.55 5.67
C TYR A 8 15.67 7.51 4.58
N SER A 9 16.34 7.60 3.43
CA SER A 9 16.18 6.65 2.33
C SER A 9 16.50 5.20 2.75
N LYS A 10 17.56 4.97 3.52
CA LYS A 10 17.88 3.63 4.03
C LYS A 10 16.78 3.03 4.91
N VAL A 11 16.12 3.87 5.73
CA VAL A 11 14.99 3.43 6.56
C VAL A 11 13.81 3.06 5.67
N MET A 12 13.47 3.90 4.68
CA MET A 12 12.37 3.66 3.75
C MET A 12 12.61 2.40 2.90
N ASP A 13 13.83 2.16 2.43
CA ASP A 13 14.20 0.94 1.70
C ASP A 13 14.04 -0.32 2.56
N ARG A 14 14.35 -0.23 3.85
CA ARG A 14 14.14 -1.33 4.78
C ARG A 14 12.64 -1.63 4.99
N ILE A 15 11.82 -0.58 5.12
CA ILE A 15 10.35 -0.72 5.22
C ILE A 15 9.81 -1.41 3.97
N VAL A 16 10.20 -0.97 2.77
CA VAL A 16 9.76 -1.61 1.51
C VAL A 16 10.18 -3.08 1.43
N LYS A 17 11.39 -3.41 1.90
CA LYS A 17 11.84 -4.80 1.94
C LYS A 17 10.95 -5.68 2.83
N ILE A 18 10.58 -5.17 4.00
CA ILE A 18 9.66 -5.87 4.91
C ILE A 18 8.29 -6.02 4.26
N ILE A 19 7.75 -4.95 3.68
CA ILE A 19 6.45 -4.97 2.97
C ILE A 19 6.45 -6.03 1.87
N LYS A 20 7.50 -6.11 1.05
CA LYS A 20 7.62 -7.13 -0.01
C LYS A 20 7.54 -8.55 0.53
N ILE A 21 8.21 -8.82 1.65
CA ILE A 21 8.18 -10.14 2.29
C ILE A 21 6.77 -10.47 2.79
N ILE A 22 6.12 -9.50 3.46
CA ILE A 22 4.74 -9.67 3.96
C ILE A 22 3.77 -9.97 2.80
N ILE A 23 3.87 -9.21 1.70
CA ILE A 23 3.03 -9.41 0.51
C ILE A 23 3.27 -10.78 -0.11
N ALA A 24 4.53 -11.20 -0.24
CA ALA A 24 4.86 -12.51 -0.79
C ALA A 24 4.25 -13.65 0.05
N ILE A 25 4.37 -13.57 1.38
CA ILE A 25 3.76 -14.54 2.30
C ILE A 25 2.23 -14.51 2.18
N ALA A 26 1.61 -13.33 2.17
CA ALA A 26 0.17 -13.17 2.05
C ALA A 26 -0.36 -13.75 0.73
N LEU A 27 0.38 -13.55 -0.37
CA LEU A 27 0.02 -14.09 -1.68
C LEU A 27 0.09 -15.62 -1.70
N VAL A 28 1.16 -16.21 -1.15
CA VAL A 28 1.28 -17.67 -1.04
C VAL A 28 0.15 -18.24 -0.19
N LEU A 29 -0.15 -17.62 0.95
CA LEU A 29 -1.27 -18.04 1.82
C LEU A 29 -2.61 -17.99 1.08
N MET A 30 -2.87 -16.90 0.34
CA MET A 30 -4.10 -16.74 -0.43
C MET A 30 -4.24 -17.84 -1.50
N VAL A 31 -3.16 -18.16 -2.21
CA VAL A 31 -3.15 -19.24 -3.21
C VAL A 31 -3.42 -20.61 -2.57
N VAL A 32 -2.75 -20.92 -1.46
CA VAL A 32 -2.93 -22.20 -0.75
C VAL A 32 -4.36 -22.33 -0.23
N ILE A 33 -4.89 -21.29 0.41
CA ILE A 33 -6.25 -21.29 0.95
C ILE A 33 -7.26 -21.49 -0.17
N THR A 34 -7.12 -20.76 -1.27
CA THR A 34 -8.00 -20.88 -2.44
C THR A 34 -7.93 -22.29 -3.04
N PHE A 35 -6.74 -22.85 -3.17
CA PHE A 35 -6.55 -24.18 -3.72
C PHE A 35 -7.21 -25.27 -2.83
N VAL A 36 -7.01 -25.20 -1.53
CA VAL A 36 -7.66 -26.11 -0.56
C VAL A 36 -9.17 -25.96 -0.60
N GLU A 37 -9.68 -24.73 -0.70
CA GLU A 37 -11.11 -24.43 -0.80
C GLU A 37 -11.73 -25.04 -2.05
N VAL A 38 -11.07 -24.91 -3.19
CA VAL A 38 -11.50 -25.49 -4.48
C VAL A 38 -11.59 -27.02 -4.37
N ILE A 39 -10.53 -27.67 -3.88
CA ILE A 39 -10.53 -29.14 -3.69
C ILE A 39 -11.68 -29.55 -2.81
N ARG A 40 -11.86 -28.93 -1.65
CA ARG A 40 -12.92 -29.28 -0.70
C ARG A 40 -14.30 -29.08 -1.29
N ARG A 41 -14.52 -28.02 -2.03
CA ARG A 41 -15.80 -27.72 -2.69
C ARG A 41 -16.17 -28.78 -3.73
N TYR A 42 -15.20 -29.21 -4.54
CA TYR A 42 -15.46 -30.19 -5.59
C TYR A 42 -15.45 -31.63 -5.08
N ALA A 43 -14.61 -31.99 -4.12
CA ALA A 43 -14.52 -33.35 -3.60
C ALA A 43 -15.59 -33.68 -2.53
N PHE A 44 -15.97 -32.69 -1.71
CA PHE A 44 -16.85 -32.92 -0.56
C PHE A 44 -18.15 -32.12 -0.62
N GLY A 45 -18.37 -31.27 -1.63
CA GLY A 45 -19.56 -30.44 -1.76
C GLY A 45 -19.75 -29.40 -0.65
N LYS A 46 -18.71 -29.11 0.13
CA LYS A 46 -18.73 -28.20 1.28
C LYS A 46 -17.67 -27.12 1.14
N SER A 47 -18.03 -25.88 1.46
CA SER A 47 -17.16 -24.69 1.41
C SER A 47 -16.79 -24.25 2.83
N PHE A 48 -15.62 -23.59 2.99
CA PHE A 48 -15.22 -22.92 4.22
C PHE A 48 -15.65 -21.46 4.18
N VAL A 49 -16.62 -21.05 4.97
CA VAL A 49 -17.10 -19.66 5.03
C VAL A 49 -15.97 -18.70 5.42
N TRP A 50 -15.06 -19.13 6.30
CA TRP A 50 -13.92 -18.33 6.74
C TRP A 50 -12.84 -18.12 5.66
N ALA A 51 -12.70 -19.05 4.70
CA ALA A 51 -11.66 -18.98 3.68
C ALA A 51 -11.87 -17.80 2.72
N GLU A 52 -13.12 -17.57 2.32
CA GLU A 52 -13.47 -16.42 1.47
C GLU A 52 -13.21 -15.08 2.18
N GLU A 53 -13.57 -14.98 3.47
CA GLU A 53 -13.32 -13.76 4.25
C GLU A 53 -11.82 -13.50 4.44
N LEU A 54 -11.05 -14.55 4.76
CA LEU A 54 -9.60 -14.42 4.94
C LEU A 54 -8.92 -13.97 3.64
N ASN A 55 -9.30 -14.54 2.50
CA ASN A 55 -8.80 -14.11 1.21
C ASN A 55 -9.13 -12.64 0.92
N ARG A 56 -10.33 -12.19 1.26
CA ARG A 56 -10.73 -10.78 1.13
C ARG A 56 -9.88 -9.87 2.01
N PHE A 57 -9.60 -10.26 3.25
CA PHE A 57 -8.75 -9.49 4.16
C PHE A 57 -7.30 -9.39 3.67
N LEU A 58 -6.74 -10.52 3.21
CA LEU A 58 -5.40 -10.55 2.61
C LEU A 58 -5.34 -9.66 1.36
N MET A 59 -6.36 -9.73 0.49
CA MET A 59 -6.45 -8.92 -0.72
C MET A 59 -6.47 -7.42 -0.40
N VAL A 60 -7.28 -6.98 0.57
CA VAL A 60 -7.32 -5.58 1.01
C VAL A 60 -5.96 -5.15 1.54
N GLY A 61 -5.35 -5.93 2.44
CA GLY A 61 -4.01 -5.63 2.98
C GLY A 61 -2.95 -5.53 1.89
N MET A 62 -2.91 -6.49 0.97
CA MET A 62 -1.97 -6.47 -0.15
C MET A 62 -2.18 -5.27 -1.08
N THR A 63 -3.41 -4.85 -1.32
CA THR A 63 -3.72 -3.71 -2.19
C THR A 63 -3.18 -2.41 -1.61
N PHE A 64 -3.46 -2.11 -0.35
CA PHE A 64 -3.05 -0.83 0.25
C PHE A 64 -1.58 -0.80 0.63
N ILE A 65 -1.07 -1.83 1.27
CA ILE A 65 0.35 -1.91 1.67
C ILE A 65 1.24 -2.14 0.44
N GLY A 66 0.78 -2.97 -0.52
CA GLY A 66 1.47 -3.22 -1.78
C GLY A 66 1.50 -2.00 -2.70
N GLY A 67 0.40 -1.26 -2.75
CA GLY A 67 0.33 0.03 -3.46
C GLY A 67 1.35 1.04 -2.94
N ALA A 68 1.55 1.10 -1.63
CA ALA A 68 2.60 1.93 -1.03
C ALA A 68 4.01 1.51 -1.47
N ALA A 69 4.31 0.21 -1.48
CA ALA A 69 5.59 -0.29 -1.96
C ALA A 69 5.79 -0.04 -3.47
N ALA A 70 4.74 -0.20 -4.28
CA ALA A 70 4.77 0.09 -5.71
C ALA A 70 5.05 1.58 -5.97
N TYR A 71 4.41 2.48 -5.23
CA TYR A 71 4.67 3.92 -5.31
C TYR A 71 6.16 4.25 -5.04
N LYS A 72 6.73 3.70 -3.97
CA LYS A 72 8.16 3.89 -3.63
C LYS A 72 9.11 3.41 -4.73
N LEU A 73 8.74 2.35 -5.45
CA LEU A 73 9.57 1.74 -6.50
C LEU A 73 9.41 2.40 -7.88
N GLY A 74 8.68 3.51 -7.97
CA GLY A 74 8.44 4.20 -9.23
C GLY A 74 7.38 3.52 -10.11
N GLY A 75 6.43 2.80 -9.52
CA GLY A 75 5.37 2.08 -10.22
C GLY A 75 4.31 2.97 -10.92
N MET A 76 4.53 4.28 -11.01
CA MET A 76 3.66 5.20 -11.73
C MET A 76 4.10 5.40 -13.19
N ALA A 77 4.13 4.31 -13.94
CA ALA A 77 4.59 4.28 -15.33
C ALA A 77 3.92 5.32 -16.27
N ALA A 78 2.68 5.74 -15.99
CA ALA A 78 1.98 6.73 -16.79
C ALA A 78 2.60 8.13 -16.65
N PHE A 79 3.07 8.47 -15.45
CA PHE A 79 3.71 9.77 -15.20
C PHE A 79 5.13 9.80 -15.75
N ASP A 80 5.87 8.69 -15.65
CA ASP A 80 7.22 8.54 -16.21
C ASP A 80 7.25 8.73 -17.72
N LEU A 81 6.21 8.30 -18.45
CA LEU A 81 6.11 8.51 -19.90
C LEU A 81 5.97 10.01 -20.27
N ILE A 82 5.19 10.77 -19.48
CA ILE A 82 5.04 12.22 -19.69
C ILE A 82 6.34 12.94 -19.35
N LEU A 83 6.97 12.57 -18.24
CA LEU A 83 8.25 13.12 -17.82
C LEU A 83 9.36 12.83 -18.82
N THR A 84 9.40 11.62 -19.38
CA THR A 84 10.40 11.24 -20.38
C THR A 84 10.25 12.06 -21.66
N LYS A 85 9.03 12.29 -22.14
CA LYS A 85 8.78 13.19 -23.30
C LYS A 85 9.13 14.65 -23.01
N LEU A 86 8.87 15.13 -21.80
CA LEU A 86 9.15 16.51 -21.40
C LEU A 86 10.63 16.74 -21.08
N SER A 87 11.35 15.72 -20.61
CA SER A 87 12.78 15.77 -20.27
C SER A 87 13.68 16.14 -21.44
N VAL A 88 13.24 15.85 -22.67
CA VAL A 88 13.95 16.25 -23.90
C VAL A 88 13.91 17.76 -24.10
N SER A 89 12.89 18.47 -23.57
CA SER A 89 12.68 19.89 -23.83
C SER A 89 13.12 20.81 -22.69
N ASN A 90 12.92 20.45 -21.40
CA ASN A 90 13.23 21.35 -20.28
C ASN A 90 13.36 20.62 -18.93
N LYS A 91 14.59 20.41 -18.46
CA LYS A 91 14.90 19.74 -17.18
C LYS A 91 14.29 20.43 -15.95
N LYS A 92 14.19 21.78 -15.94
CA LYS A 92 13.59 22.51 -14.82
C LYS A 92 12.08 22.27 -14.71
N ALA A 93 11.39 22.20 -15.86
CA ALA A 93 9.95 21.91 -15.88
C ALA A 93 9.66 20.50 -15.37
N VAL A 94 10.49 19.52 -15.73
CA VAL A 94 10.39 18.13 -15.21
C VAL A 94 10.53 18.10 -13.69
N LYS A 95 11.55 18.78 -13.14
CA LYS A 95 11.77 18.83 -11.68
C LYS A 95 10.58 19.42 -10.94
N ILE A 96 10.04 20.54 -11.43
CA ILE A 96 8.86 21.19 -10.82
C ILE A 96 7.64 20.28 -10.89
N LEU A 97 7.38 19.66 -12.03
CA LEU A 97 6.24 18.79 -12.23
C LEU A 97 6.30 17.55 -11.31
N THR A 98 7.50 16.95 -11.17
CA THR A 98 7.74 15.84 -10.26
C THR A 98 7.49 16.22 -8.80
N ILE A 99 7.93 17.40 -8.37
CA ILE A 99 7.66 17.88 -7.01
C ILE A 99 6.16 18.10 -6.79
N ILE A 100 5.46 18.71 -7.76
CA ILE A 100 4.01 18.93 -7.67
C ILE A 100 3.27 17.60 -7.53
N ASP A 101 3.64 16.60 -8.34
CA ASP A 101 3.04 15.24 -8.27
C ASP A 101 3.21 14.63 -6.88
N HIS A 102 4.44 14.58 -6.37
CA HIS A 102 4.69 14.00 -5.05
C HIS A 102 4.04 14.79 -3.90
N VAL A 103 3.90 16.11 -4.03
CA VAL A 103 3.18 16.95 -3.06
C VAL A 103 1.68 16.64 -3.09
N LEU A 104 1.07 16.52 -4.28
CA LEU A 104 -0.34 16.16 -4.41
C LEU A 104 -0.62 14.77 -3.86
N VAL A 105 0.19 13.77 -4.25
CA VAL A 105 0.06 12.41 -3.72
C VAL A 105 0.24 12.38 -2.21
N GLY A 106 1.23 13.08 -1.67
CA GLY A 106 1.47 13.18 -0.23
C GLY A 106 0.31 13.84 0.52
N ALA A 107 -0.25 14.93 0.00
CA ALA A 107 -1.38 15.64 0.61
C ALA A 107 -2.65 14.76 0.65
N VAL A 108 -3.00 14.14 -0.48
CA VAL A 108 -4.17 13.25 -0.58
C VAL A 108 -3.97 12.03 0.31
N SER A 109 -2.80 11.42 0.30
CA SER A 109 -2.51 10.24 1.13
C SER A 109 -2.56 10.57 2.63
N THR A 110 -2.07 11.75 3.04
CA THR A 110 -2.16 12.21 4.43
C THR A 110 -3.62 12.39 4.86
N TYR A 111 -4.44 13.01 4.02
CA TYR A 111 -5.86 13.19 4.27
C TYR A 111 -6.59 11.85 4.40
N LEU A 112 -6.31 10.91 3.48
CA LEU A 112 -6.91 9.57 3.50
C LEU A 112 -6.41 8.74 4.68
N ALA A 113 -5.15 8.85 5.08
CA ALA A 113 -4.61 8.20 6.26
C ALA A 113 -5.32 8.69 7.52
N TYR A 114 -5.45 10.02 7.70
CA TYR A 114 -6.12 10.60 8.86
C TYR A 114 -7.59 10.14 8.96
N ASN A 115 -8.37 10.31 7.90
CA ASN A 115 -9.77 9.88 7.88
C ASN A 115 -9.90 8.36 8.02
N GLY A 116 -8.99 7.59 7.42
CA GLY A 116 -8.94 6.14 7.56
C GLY A 116 -8.69 5.70 9.00
N PHE A 117 -7.78 6.36 9.73
CA PHE A 117 -7.58 6.10 11.16
C PHE A 117 -8.83 6.44 11.97
N VAL A 118 -9.40 7.63 11.78
CA VAL A 118 -10.62 8.05 12.49
C VAL A 118 -11.76 7.06 12.26
N TYR A 119 -11.96 6.62 11.00
CA TYR A 119 -13.00 5.64 10.66
C TYR A 119 -12.72 4.26 11.26
N THR A 120 -11.48 3.77 11.19
CA THR A 120 -11.09 2.44 11.69
C THR A 120 -11.35 2.31 13.19
N PHE A 121 -11.07 3.37 13.97
CA PHE A 121 -11.32 3.39 15.42
C PHE A 121 -12.73 3.87 15.81
N SER A 122 -13.60 4.09 14.83
CA SER A 122 -14.99 4.46 15.10
C SER A 122 -15.75 3.34 15.86
N PRO A 123 -16.77 3.68 16.66
CA PRO A 123 -17.62 2.69 17.34
C PRO A 123 -18.33 1.73 16.37
N VAL A 124 -18.47 2.11 15.12
CA VAL A 124 -19.08 1.28 14.08
C VAL A 124 -18.16 0.11 13.75
N VAL A 125 -16.91 0.38 13.38
CA VAL A 125 -15.93 -0.66 12.99
C VAL A 125 -15.48 -1.51 14.18
N SER A 126 -15.26 -0.87 15.35
CA SER A 126 -14.78 -1.57 16.55
C SER A 126 -15.76 -2.61 17.09
N LYS A 127 -17.07 -2.45 16.84
CA LYS A 127 -18.12 -3.40 17.24
C LYS A 127 -18.45 -4.42 16.15
N MET A 128 -17.97 -4.22 14.92
CA MET A 128 -18.20 -5.17 13.83
C MET A 128 -17.31 -6.40 13.95
N THR A 129 -17.95 -7.56 13.91
CA THR A 129 -17.27 -8.87 13.84
C THR A 129 -17.54 -9.53 12.50
N SER A 130 -16.55 -10.18 11.95
CA SER A 130 -16.65 -11.00 10.75
C SER A 130 -17.54 -12.21 11.00
N SER A 131 -18.35 -12.57 10.01
CA SER A 131 -19.33 -13.67 10.15
C SER A 131 -18.66 -15.05 10.08
N GLY A 132 -17.62 -15.22 9.27
CA GLY A 132 -16.93 -16.50 9.06
C GLY A 132 -15.76 -16.72 10.01
N LEU A 133 -14.87 -15.73 10.15
CA LEU A 133 -13.69 -15.79 11.02
C LEU A 133 -13.98 -15.42 12.47
N LYS A 134 -15.10 -14.74 12.76
CA LYS A 134 -15.46 -14.20 14.08
C LYS A 134 -14.40 -13.29 14.69
N VAL A 135 -13.56 -12.65 13.84
CA VAL A 135 -12.57 -11.66 14.23
C VAL A 135 -13.10 -10.25 14.08
N ASN A 136 -12.53 -9.31 14.82
CA ASN A 136 -12.92 -7.92 14.74
C ASN A 136 -12.53 -7.34 13.36
N MET A 137 -13.45 -6.61 12.74
CA MET A 137 -13.25 -5.95 11.43
C MET A 137 -12.17 -4.86 11.48
N LEU A 138 -11.73 -4.45 12.64
CA LEU A 138 -10.61 -3.52 12.80
C LEU A 138 -9.34 -4.04 12.11
N ILE A 139 -9.11 -5.36 12.07
CA ILE A 139 -7.91 -5.98 11.48
C ILE A 139 -7.75 -5.65 9.99
N PRO A 140 -8.74 -5.92 9.10
CA PRO A 140 -8.61 -5.54 7.70
C PRO A 140 -8.68 -4.02 7.48
N TYR A 141 -9.48 -3.29 8.26
CA TYR A 141 -9.64 -1.84 8.08
C TYR A 141 -8.38 -1.05 8.43
N ILE A 142 -7.57 -1.47 9.40
CA ILE A 142 -6.35 -0.77 9.80
C ILE A 142 -5.26 -0.80 8.72
N THR A 143 -5.30 -1.76 7.80
CA THR A 143 -4.33 -1.85 6.71
C THR A 143 -4.46 -0.69 5.72
N ILE A 144 -5.66 -0.11 5.59
CA ILE A 144 -5.96 1.02 4.71
C ILE A 144 -5.19 2.28 5.13
N PRO A 145 -5.40 2.82 6.35
CA PRO A 145 -4.66 4.01 6.78
C PRO A 145 -3.15 3.77 6.92
N ILE A 146 -2.71 2.55 7.27
CA ILE A 146 -1.28 2.21 7.29
C ILE A 146 -0.69 2.31 5.87
N GLY A 147 -1.38 1.78 4.86
CA GLY A 147 -0.93 1.90 3.47
C GLY A 147 -0.77 3.36 3.03
N PHE A 148 -1.78 4.21 3.31
CA PHE A 148 -1.71 5.63 2.99
C PHE A 148 -0.64 6.38 3.79
N ALA A 149 -0.43 6.05 5.06
CA ALA A 149 0.66 6.62 5.85
C ALA A 149 2.04 6.26 5.26
N CYS A 150 2.22 5.03 4.80
CA CYS A 150 3.45 4.63 4.09
C CYS A 150 3.64 5.42 2.79
N ILE A 151 2.56 5.64 1.99
CA ILE A 151 2.63 6.47 0.77
C ILE A 151 3.08 7.89 1.12
N THR A 152 2.53 8.49 2.17
CA THR A 152 2.93 9.82 2.64
C THR A 152 4.43 9.87 2.97
N LEU A 153 4.95 8.89 3.70
CA LEU A 153 6.38 8.82 4.04
C LEU A 153 7.26 8.67 2.78
N PHE A 154 6.83 7.86 1.82
CA PHE A 154 7.56 7.69 0.56
C PHE A 154 7.47 8.93 -0.34
N ALA A 155 6.35 9.66 -0.33
CA ALA A 155 6.22 10.92 -1.05
C ALA A 155 7.20 11.98 -0.50
N ILE A 156 7.35 12.07 0.81
CA ILE A 156 8.34 12.94 1.45
C ILE A 156 9.77 12.57 1.00
N GLU A 157 10.08 11.28 0.94
CA GLU A 157 11.39 10.83 0.46
C GLU A 157 11.67 11.24 -0.98
N HIS A 158 10.69 11.05 -1.87
CA HIS A 158 10.83 11.43 -3.28
C HIS A 158 11.00 12.93 -3.44
N ILE A 159 10.27 13.76 -2.69
CA ILE A 159 10.43 15.22 -2.68
C ILE A 159 11.85 15.59 -2.23
N LEU A 160 12.34 15.03 -1.11
CA LEU A 160 13.67 15.31 -0.59
C LEU A 160 14.77 14.96 -1.59
N LYS A 161 14.66 13.82 -2.26
CA LYS A 161 15.60 13.41 -3.32
C LYS A 161 15.56 14.37 -4.50
N THR A 162 14.37 14.72 -4.99
CA THR A 162 14.21 15.61 -6.14
C THR A 162 14.71 17.02 -5.85
N VAL A 163 14.63 17.50 -4.63
CA VAL A 163 15.14 18.85 -4.25
C VAL A 163 16.66 18.86 -4.20
N GLU A 164 17.31 17.77 -3.78
CA GLU A 164 18.77 17.68 -3.70
C GLU A 164 19.47 17.43 -5.05
N ASP A 165 18.78 16.87 -6.05
CA ASP A 165 19.26 16.69 -7.42
C ASP A 165 19.09 18.01 -8.23
#